data_fdc8c4a8349afa2df375d9679d296977
#
_entry.id   fdc8c4a8349afa2df375d9679d296977
#
_cell.length_a   1.000
_cell.length_b   1.000
_cell.length_c   1.000
_cell.angle_alpha   90.00
_cell.angle_beta   90.00
_cell.angle_gamma   90.00
#
_symmetry.space_group_name_H-M   'P 1'
#
loop_
_entity.id
_entity.type
_entity.pdbx_description
1 polymer ?
#
loop_
_entity_poly.entity_id
_entity_poly.type
_entity_poly.pdbx_seq_one_letter_code
_entity_poly.pdbx_strand_id
1 'polypeptide(L)'
;PRLTPEQEAMTDLLMCSLRLLADENHIAPAALASRKELERLATGDRDTELLHGWRGALAGRTLLRVMQGECAPLVSAGGLKLGCKDDISTLS
;
A
#
# COMPACT_ATOMS: atom_id res chain seq x y z
N PRO A 1 20.79 0.93 -10.40
CA PRO A 1 19.72 1.16 -11.38
C PRO A 1 18.65 2.07 -10.81
N ARG A 2 18.15 2.92 -11.66
CA ARG A 2 17.11 3.88 -11.27
C ARG A 2 15.74 3.31 -11.57
N LEU A 3 14.78 3.75 -10.76
CA LEU A 3 13.39 3.41 -11.02
C LEU A 3 12.91 4.14 -12.27
N THR A 4 12.02 3.50 -13.03
CA THR A 4 11.32 4.18 -14.11
C THR A 4 10.33 5.19 -13.51
N PRO A 5 9.88 6.20 -14.29
CA PRO A 5 8.85 7.11 -13.78
C PRO A 5 7.59 6.39 -13.29
N GLU A 6 7.20 5.32 -13.96
CA GLU A 6 6.04 4.52 -13.54
C GLU A 6 6.30 3.82 -12.21
N GLN A 7 7.50 3.28 -12.01
CA GLN A 7 7.86 2.64 -10.74
C GLN A 7 7.94 3.64 -9.60
N GLU A 8 8.43 4.86 -9.88
CA GLU A 8 8.43 5.91 -8.87
C GLU A 8 7.02 6.30 -8.49
N ALA A 9 6.13 6.43 -9.47
CA ALA A 9 4.73 6.76 -9.21
C ALA A 9 4.06 5.64 -8.41
N MET A 10 4.34 4.38 -8.74
CA MET A 10 3.81 3.25 -7.98
C MET A 10 4.32 3.28 -6.54
N THR A 11 5.60 3.61 -6.35
CA THR A 11 6.17 3.73 -5.01
C THR A 11 5.45 4.82 -4.20
N ASP A 12 5.16 5.95 -4.84
CA ASP A 12 4.42 7.03 -4.18
C ASP A 12 3.00 6.60 -3.81
N LEU A 13 2.35 5.86 -4.70
CA LEU A 13 1.01 5.33 -4.42
C LEU A 13 1.05 4.35 -3.24
N LEU A 14 2.04 3.49 -3.20
CA LEU A 14 2.23 2.55 -2.10
C LEU A 14 2.51 3.28 -0.80
N MET A 15 3.29 4.34 -0.85
CA MET A 15 3.56 5.14 0.35
C MET A 15 2.29 5.81 0.88
N CYS A 16 1.48 6.36 -0.02
CA CYS A 16 0.19 6.94 0.37
C CYS A 16 -0.69 5.87 1.03
N SER A 17 -0.78 4.71 0.41
CA SER A 17 -1.59 3.60 0.93
C SER A 17 -1.07 3.12 2.29
N LEU A 18 0.25 3.04 2.43
CA LEU A 18 0.88 2.63 3.69
C LEU A 18 0.54 3.61 4.82
N ARG A 19 0.58 4.91 4.52
CA ARG A 19 0.25 5.93 5.53
C ARG A 19 -1.20 5.81 5.99
N LEU A 20 -2.11 5.52 5.07
CA LEU A 20 -3.51 5.33 5.43
C LEU A 20 -3.71 4.07 6.28
N LEU A 21 -3.04 2.98 5.92
CA LEU A 21 -3.09 1.75 6.72
C LEU A 21 -2.51 1.95 8.11
N ALA A 22 -1.39 2.65 8.20
CA ALA A 22 -0.73 2.92 9.47
C ALA A 22 -1.64 3.75 10.38
N ASP A 23 -2.28 4.77 9.81
CA ASP A 23 -3.20 5.64 10.56
C ASP A 23 -4.40 4.84 11.09
N GLU A 24 -4.99 3.99 10.25
CA GLU A 24 -6.11 3.14 10.67
C GLU A 24 -5.76 2.22 11.83
N ASN A 25 -4.51 1.76 11.87
CA ASN A 25 -4.06 0.82 12.88
C ASN A 25 -3.28 1.47 14.01
N HIS A 26 -3.22 2.81 14.02
CA HIS A 26 -2.53 3.58 15.06
C HIS A 26 -1.06 3.18 15.20
N ILE A 27 -0.40 2.97 14.06
CA ILE A 27 1.00 2.57 14.00
C ILE A 27 1.76 3.62 13.17
N ALA A 28 3.01 3.89 13.55
CA ALA A 28 3.85 4.77 12.75
C ALA A 28 4.16 4.11 11.40
N PRO A 29 4.04 4.82 10.27
CA PRO A 29 4.32 4.22 8.96
C PRO A 29 5.71 3.57 8.88
N ALA A 30 6.71 4.16 9.50
CA ALA A 30 8.08 3.63 9.49
C ALA A 30 8.19 2.26 10.16
N ALA A 31 7.25 1.92 11.05
CA ALA A 31 7.23 0.60 11.69
C ALA A 31 6.75 -0.47 10.72
N LEU A 32 6.02 -0.09 9.68
CA LEU A 32 5.50 -1.04 8.69
C LEU A 32 6.49 -1.27 7.56
N ALA A 33 7.06 -0.21 7.00
CA ALA A 33 7.99 -0.32 5.89
C ALA A 33 8.75 0.98 5.68
N SER A 34 9.90 0.85 5.03
CA SER A 34 10.67 2.00 4.55
C SER A 34 10.30 2.27 3.09
N ARG A 35 10.65 3.47 2.60
CA ARG A 35 10.46 3.77 1.19
C ARG A 35 11.23 2.79 0.31
N LYS A 36 12.42 2.38 0.75
CA LYS A 36 13.24 1.44 -0.02
C LYS A 36 12.55 0.09 -0.20
N GLU A 37 11.85 -0.38 0.82
CA GLU A 37 11.06 -1.61 0.69
C GLU A 37 9.92 -1.44 -0.29
N LEU A 38 9.27 -0.28 -0.29
CA LEU A 38 8.20 0.00 -1.24
C LEU A 38 8.74 0.10 -2.67
N GLU A 39 9.94 0.66 -2.85
CA GLU A 39 10.58 0.68 -4.16
C GLU A 39 10.85 -0.73 -4.66
N ARG A 40 11.34 -1.60 -3.79
CA ARG A 40 11.57 -2.99 -4.13
C ARG A 40 10.26 -3.69 -4.53
N LEU A 41 9.21 -3.43 -3.77
CA LEU A 41 7.90 -4.00 -4.08
C LEU A 41 7.42 -3.51 -5.45
N ALA A 42 7.57 -2.21 -5.72
CA ALA A 42 7.15 -1.61 -6.99
C ALA A 42 7.92 -2.18 -8.19
N THR A 43 9.15 -2.66 -7.99
CA THR A 43 9.94 -3.24 -9.05
C THR A 43 9.71 -4.74 -9.23
N GLY A 44 8.83 -5.33 -8.43
CA GLY A 44 8.48 -6.74 -8.56
C GLY A 44 9.10 -7.68 -7.54
N ASP A 45 9.92 -7.16 -6.64
CA ASP A 45 10.53 -7.98 -5.59
C ASP A 45 9.44 -8.42 -4.61
N ARG A 46 9.34 -9.72 -4.35
CA ARG A 46 8.37 -10.29 -3.41
C ARG A 46 9.03 -10.92 -2.19
N ASP A 47 10.34 -10.68 -2.04
CA ASP A 47 11.11 -11.24 -0.93
C ASP A 47 11.52 -10.14 0.05
N THR A 48 10.55 -9.37 0.51
CA THR A 48 10.77 -8.32 1.50
C THR A 48 10.06 -8.68 2.79
N GLU A 49 10.56 -8.20 3.92
CA GLU A 49 9.93 -8.43 5.21
C GLU A 49 8.52 -7.87 5.30
N LEU A 50 8.25 -6.85 4.48
CA LEU A 50 6.92 -6.24 4.39
C LEU A 50 5.83 -7.26 4.02
N LEU A 51 6.19 -8.33 3.32
CA LEU A 51 5.23 -9.34 2.88
C LEU A 51 5.12 -10.53 3.83
N HIS A 52 5.89 -10.53 4.92
CA HIS A 52 5.94 -11.67 5.84
C HIS A 52 5.47 -11.31 7.24
N GLY A 53 5.04 -12.32 7.99
CA GLY A 53 4.68 -12.16 9.37
C GLY A 53 3.56 -11.15 9.58
N TRP A 54 3.64 -10.41 10.68
CA TRP A 54 2.59 -9.47 11.06
C TRP A 54 2.50 -8.29 10.07
N ARG A 55 3.64 -7.87 9.51
CA ARG A 55 3.64 -6.79 8.52
C ARG A 55 2.91 -7.21 7.25
N GLY A 56 3.12 -8.46 6.82
CA GLY A 56 2.41 -8.99 5.66
C GLY A 56 0.92 -9.06 5.89
N ALA A 57 0.51 -9.53 7.05
CA ALA A 57 -0.91 -9.64 7.38
C ALA A 57 -1.58 -8.28 7.50
N LEU A 58 -0.88 -7.30 8.09
CA LEU A 58 -1.45 -5.98 8.36
C LEU A 58 -1.43 -5.06 7.14
N ALA A 59 -0.36 -5.09 6.37
CA ALA A 59 -0.14 -4.13 5.29
C ALA A 59 0.29 -4.77 3.96
N GLY A 60 1.20 -5.72 3.99
CA GLY A 60 1.78 -6.26 2.76
C GLY A 60 0.76 -6.76 1.77
N ARG A 61 -0.22 -7.53 2.22
CA ARG A 61 -1.26 -8.07 1.36
C ARG A 61 -2.10 -6.97 0.73
N THR A 62 -2.44 -5.96 1.51
CA THR A 62 -3.23 -4.84 1.00
C THR A 62 -2.44 -4.03 -0.01
N LEU A 63 -1.15 -3.83 0.22
CA LEU A 63 -0.30 -3.13 -0.73
C LEU A 63 -0.18 -3.89 -2.05
N LEU A 64 -0.13 -5.22 -2.01
CA LEU A 64 -0.17 -6.03 -3.24
C LEU A 64 -1.48 -5.83 -3.98
N ARG A 65 -2.59 -5.73 -3.25
CA ARG A 65 -3.91 -5.47 -3.86
C ARG A 65 -3.97 -4.08 -4.48
N VAL A 66 -3.30 -3.10 -3.89
CA VAL A 66 -3.19 -1.78 -4.50
C VAL A 66 -2.47 -1.89 -5.85
N MET A 67 -1.38 -2.64 -5.91
CA MET A 67 -0.66 -2.84 -7.16
C MET A 67 -1.48 -3.57 -8.21
N GLN A 68 -2.42 -4.41 -7.78
CA GLN A 68 -3.29 -5.16 -8.67
C GLN A 68 -4.54 -4.38 -9.09
N GLY A 69 -4.69 -3.17 -8.59
CA GLY A 69 -5.86 -2.35 -8.89
C GLY A 69 -7.11 -2.70 -8.11
N GLU A 70 -6.97 -3.50 -7.05
CA GLU A 70 -8.10 -3.91 -6.21
C GLU A 70 -8.38 -2.94 -5.07
N CYS A 71 -7.36 -2.20 -4.65
CA CYS A 71 -7.50 -1.18 -3.61
C CYS A 71 -6.83 0.09 -4.09
N ALA A 72 -7.32 1.22 -3.63
CA ALA A 72 -6.72 2.52 -3.96
C ALA A 72 -7.10 3.56 -2.93
N PRO A 73 -6.25 4.57 -2.70
CA PRO A 73 -6.66 5.73 -1.92
C PRO A 73 -7.79 6.48 -2.66
N LEU A 74 -8.84 6.79 -1.93
CA LEU A 74 -10.02 7.46 -2.49
C LEU A 74 -10.35 8.70 -1.68
N VAL A 75 -10.68 9.78 -2.38
CA VAL A 75 -11.14 11.02 -1.75
C VAL A 75 -12.66 10.95 -1.63
N SER A 76 -13.17 11.17 -0.45
CA SER A 76 -14.61 11.14 -0.19
C SER A 76 -14.95 12.07 0.94
N ALA A 77 -15.95 12.93 0.75
CA ALA A 77 -16.43 13.85 1.78
C ALA A 77 -15.32 14.67 2.43
N GLY A 78 -14.33 15.08 1.65
CA GLY A 78 -13.20 15.88 2.13
C GLY A 78 -12.13 15.09 2.84
N GLY A 79 -12.26 13.77 2.93
CA GLY A 79 -11.27 12.90 3.56
C GLY A 79 -10.61 11.97 2.54
N LEU A 80 -9.57 11.30 2.99
CA LEU A 80 -8.84 10.34 2.17
C LEU A 80 -8.82 9.00 2.90
N LYS A 81 -9.28 7.95 2.24
CA LYS A 81 -9.31 6.60 2.80
C LYS A 81 -8.88 5.59 1.75
N LEU A 82 -8.39 4.46 2.22
CA LEU A 82 -8.08 3.35 1.34
C LEU A 82 -9.38 2.57 1.09
N GLY A 83 -9.79 2.49 -0.17
CA GLY A 83 -10.97 1.72 -0.56
C GLY A 83 -10.57 0.48 -1.34
N CYS A 84 -11.28 -0.62 -1.11
CA CYS A 84 -11.01 -1.87 -1.79
C CYS A 84 -12.29 -2.36 -2.47
N LYS A 85 -12.13 -3.10 -3.55
CA LYS A 85 -13.27 -3.57 -4.34
C LYS A 85 -14.25 -4.44 -3.55
N ASP A 86 -13.74 -5.18 -2.57
CA ASP A 86 -14.60 -6.01 -1.71
C ASP A 86 -15.61 -5.15 -0.96
N ASP A 87 -15.16 -3.99 -0.47
CA ASP A 87 -16.03 -3.06 0.25
C ASP A 87 -17.09 -2.50 -0.69
N ILE A 88 -16.70 -2.22 -1.93
CA ILE A 88 -17.61 -1.69 -2.95
C ILE A 88 -18.64 -2.75 -3.34
N SER A 89 -18.21 -4.00 -3.49
CA SER A 89 -19.14 -5.07 -3.87
C SER A 89 -20.16 -5.36 -2.79
N THR A 90 -19.82 -5.14 -1.53
CA THR A 90 -20.79 -5.34 -0.43
C THR A 90 -21.89 -4.29 -0.46
N LEU A 91 -21.63 -3.14 -1.05
CA LEU A 91 -22.59 -2.04 -1.10
C LEU A 91 -23.52 -2.13 -2.30
N SER A 92 -23.17 -2.95 -3.25
CA SER A 92 -24.00 -3.16 -4.43
C SER A 92 -24.77 -4.46 -4.31
#